data_267ce95240a03f5e5e6f5187849acb61
#
_entry.id   267ce95240a03f5e5e6f5187849acb61
#
_cell.length_a   1.000
_cell.length_b   1.000
_cell.length_c   1.000
_cell.angle_alpha   90.00
_cell.angle_beta   90.00
_cell.angle_gamma   90.00
#
_symmetry.space_group_name_H-M   'P 1'
#
loop_
_entity.id
_entity.type
_entity.pdbx_description
1 polymer ?
#
loop_
_entity_poly.entity_id
_entity_poly.type
_entity_poly.pdbx_seq_one_letter_code
_entity_poly.pdbx_strand_id
1 'polypeptide(L)'
;MSQRFDVIPLFDSYQPFYALGRGELFPGDIPAVKAFVESLEDVVSESINDYRHVKDFLWSKCRRSEATYNAFRSESERFLLWAWCVHGKSIAALKKRDIEAYIDFVVSPPKSWIGTQVCRRFTVKNGLKEPNKEWRPFVAKISKAERKESLKRASRKEVQPDTGNYALSQKSLQEVFSNLSVLYNHLVEEDYAFGNVVSAVKKASPHLIVDVSNDSVKRLSALQWEYILESTKEKADEDPVWERHLFIIASMKSLYLRVSELSFRPKWTPKMGDFYREDEDWWFTAFGKGNKKRKVSVPVDFLEYLRRYRQSRGLDGLPAVGESSPLLHPIRKHNPGLQARTIAMIAQEAFDLASDRMSKDGFRDDAKILLATSTHWLRHTGASMDVESRALKDLSADLGHGKLSTTDKEYVHADDKERAASGRTRRV
;
A
#
# COMPACT_ATOMS: atom_id res chain seq x y z
N MET A 1 24.34 -9.46 22.06
CA MET A 1 25.02 -8.14 22.08
C MET A 1 24.13 -7.17 22.82
N SER A 2 24.62 -6.48 23.85
CA SER A 2 23.81 -5.49 24.59
C SER A 2 23.69 -4.23 23.74
N GLN A 3 22.46 -3.72 23.58
CA GLN A 3 22.19 -2.44 22.94
C GLN A 3 22.89 -1.33 23.74
N ARG A 4 23.78 -0.58 23.11
CA ARG A 4 24.53 0.51 23.77
C ARG A 4 23.78 1.83 23.82
N PHE A 5 22.76 2.01 22.94
CA PHE A 5 22.02 3.27 22.80
C PHE A 5 20.52 2.98 22.65
N ASP A 6 19.69 3.84 23.21
CA ASP A 6 18.25 3.84 22.92
C ASP A 6 18.00 4.33 21.50
N VAL A 7 17.21 3.60 20.75
CA VAL A 7 16.89 3.97 19.36
C VAL A 7 15.83 5.06 19.33
N ILE A 8 16.07 6.07 18.51
CA ILE A 8 15.14 7.18 18.27
C ILE A 8 14.80 7.30 16.78
N PRO A 9 13.67 7.90 16.42
CA PRO A 9 13.40 8.22 15.02
C PRO A 9 14.38 9.29 14.51
N LEU A 10 14.96 9.07 13.33
CA LEU A 10 15.97 9.96 12.76
C LEU A 10 15.39 10.99 11.77
N PHE A 11 14.32 10.62 11.05
CA PHE A 11 13.73 11.44 10.00
C PHE A 11 12.26 11.70 10.28
N ASP A 12 11.80 12.93 10.08
CA ASP A 12 10.40 13.32 10.32
C ASP A 12 9.43 12.76 9.25
N SER A 13 8.15 13.07 9.40
CA SER A 13 7.12 12.81 8.40
C SER A 13 7.38 13.60 7.12
N TYR A 14 6.66 13.24 6.06
CA TYR A 14 6.91 13.76 4.71
C TYR A 14 6.92 15.28 4.61
N GLN A 15 5.90 15.96 5.14
CA GLN A 15 5.77 17.42 4.99
C GLN A 15 6.91 18.20 5.66
N PRO A 16 7.23 17.98 6.96
CA PRO A 16 8.37 18.65 7.61
C PRO A 16 9.70 18.29 6.95
N PHE A 17 9.91 17.03 6.55
CA PHE A 17 11.13 16.64 5.87
C PHE A 17 11.28 17.33 4.51
N TYR A 18 10.19 17.46 3.74
CA TYR A 18 10.19 18.17 2.47
C TYR A 18 10.45 19.66 2.65
N ALA A 19 9.90 20.28 3.71
CA ALA A 19 10.09 21.68 4.04
C ALA A 19 11.53 22.01 4.49
N LEU A 20 12.21 21.08 5.17
CA LEU A 20 13.61 21.21 5.58
C LEU A 20 14.55 21.45 4.38
N GLY A 21 14.21 20.88 3.23
CA GLY A 21 15.01 21.03 2.03
C GLY A 21 16.34 20.24 2.07
N ARG A 22 17.20 20.55 1.11
CA ARG A 22 18.49 19.89 0.95
C ARG A 22 19.60 20.54 1.78
N GLY A 23 19.49 21.85 2.05
CA GLY A 23 20.57 22.66 2.62
C GLY A 23 20.87 22.38 4.10
N GLU A 24 19.86 22.13 4.90
CA GLU A 24 20.03 21.88 6.33
C GLU A 24 20.26 20.38 6.59
N LEU A 25 21.35 20.05 7.26
CA LEU A 25 21.67 18.65 7.58
C LEU A 25 20.70 18.10 8.63
N PHE A 26 20.53 18.81 9.73
CA PHE A 26 19.64 18.44 10.82
C PHE A 26 18.48 19.42 10.95
N PRO A 27 17.26 18.95 11.27
CA PRO A 27 16.14 19.84 11.51
C PRO A 27 16.35 20.64 12.81
N GLY A 28 16.28 21.97 12.72
CA GLY A 28 16.47 22.84 13.90
C GLY A 28 15.40 22.66 14.99
N ASP A 29 14.20 22.21 14.60
CA ASP A 29 13.10 21.91 15.53
C ASP A 29 13.21 20.53 16.20
N ILE A 30 14.25 19.71 15.86
CA ILE A 30 14.49 18.37 16.44
C ILE A 30 15.97 18.24 16.90
N PRO A 31 16.42 19.02 17.88
CA PRO A 31 17.83 19.01 18.31
C PRO A 31 18.31 17.64 18.80
N ALA A 32 17.40 16.80 19.31
CA ALA A 32 17.71 15.48 19.79
C ALA A 32 18.28 14.54 18.70
N VAL A 33 17.88 14.71 17.44
CA VAL A 33 18.44 13.92 16.32
C VAL A 33 19.90 14.28 16.08
N LYS A 34 20.23 15.58 16.08
CA LYS A 34 21.62 16.03 15.95
C LYS A 34 22.48 15.48 17.08
N ALA A 35 22.06 15.70 18.34
CA ALA A 35 22.77 15.24 19.52
C ALA A 35 22.98 13.71 19.51
N PHE A 36 21.97 12.94 19.07
CA PHE A 36 22.07 11.48 18.96
C PHE A 36 23.13 11.06 17.93
N VAL A 37 23.08 11.63 16.72
CA VAL A 37 24.03 11.26 15.65
C VAL A 37 25.45 11.64 16.02
N GLU A 38 25.65 12.83 16.61
CA GLU A 38 26.98 13.30 17.10
C GLU A 38 27.51 12.41 18.24
N SER A 39 26.63 11.94 19.16
CA SER A 39 27.04 11.04 20.24
C SER A 39 27.52 9.68 19.78
N LEU A 40 27.25 9.31 18.54
CA LEU A 40 27.69 8.04 17.96
C LEU A 40 29.09 8.12 17.32
N GLU A 41 29.66 9.31 17.13
CA GLU A 41 30.97 9.46 16.44
C GLU A 41 32.12 8.73 17.14
N ASP A 42 32.09 8.63 18.46
CA ASP A 42 33.08 7.86 19.24
C ASP A 42 33.04 6.34 18.95
N VAL A 43 31.88 5.84 18.45
CA VAL A 43 31.69 4.41 18.13
C VAL A 43 31.71 4.15 16.64
N VAL A 44 31.14 5.08 15.87
CA VAL A 44 31.04 5.06 14.42
C VAL A 44 31.46 6.41 13.87
N SER A 45 32.74 6.57 13.58
CA SER A 45 33.34 7.85 13.16
C SER A 45 32.67 8.50 11.94
N GLU A 46 31.93 7.74 11.14
CA GLU A 46 31.23 8.23 9.95
C GLU A 46 29.72 8.43 10.16
N SER A 47 29.23 8.45 11.41
CA SER A 47 27.79 8.53 11.69
C SER A 47 27.11 9.77 11.07
N ILE A 48 27.80 10.92 11.10
CA ILE A 48 27.30 12.18 10.47
C ILE A 48 27.27 12.05 8.94
N ASN A 49 28.29 11.45 8.32
CA ASN A 49 28.33 11.25 6.88
C ASN A 49 27.30 10.21 6.43
N ASP A 50 27.15 9.10 7.15
CA ASP A 50 26.07 8.13 6.95
C ASP A 50 24.69 8.82 6.96
N TYR A 51 24.43 9.65 7.98
CA TYR A 51 23.17 10.39 8.09
C TYR A 51 22.98 11.33 6.88
N ARG A 52 24.02 12.07 6.48
CA ARG A 52 23.98 12.99 5.33
C ARG A 52 23.61 12.27 4.04
N HIS A 53 24.30 11.18 3.70
CA HIS A 53 24.07 10.43 2.48
C HIS A 53 22.68 9.79 2.46
N VAL A 54 22.20 9.26 3.58
CA VAL A 54 20.84 8.72 3.68
C VAL A 54 19.79 9.83 3.58
N LYS A 55 20.03 11.01 4.18
CA LYS A 55 19.15 12.16 4.04
C LYS A 55 19.05 12.61 2.57
N ASP A 56 20.16 12.71 1.86
CA ASP A 56 20.19 13.08 0.45
C ASP A 56 19.50 12.05 -0.44
N PHE A 57 19.69 10.77 -0.15
CA PHE A 57 18.92 9.69 -0.76
C PHE A 57 17.42 9.88 -0.54
N LEU A 58 16.98 10.08 0.70
CA LEU A 58 15.58 10.27 1.03
C LEU A 58 15.01 11.54 0.38
N TRP A 59 15.80 12.61 0.28
CA TRP A 59 15.42 13.80 -0.46
C TRP A 59 15.15 13.50 -1.94
N SER A 60 15.96 12.69 -2.59
CA SER A 60 15.72 12.26 -3.97
C SER A 60 14.40 11.48 -4.13
N LYS A 61 13.92 10.80 -3.08
CA LYS A 61 12.67 10.01 -3.08
C LYS A 61 11.45 10.85 -2.70
N CYS A 62 11.59 11.83 -1.80
CA CYS A 62 10.47 12.68 -1.38
C CYS A 62 9.92 13.54 -2.54
N ARG A 63 10.75 13.90 -3.52
CA ARG A 63 10.33 14.59 -4.73
C ARG A 63 9.35 13.78 -5.61
N ARG A 64 9.29 12.46 -5.44
CA ARG A 64 8.39 11.58 -6.22
C ARG A 64 7.00 11.50 -5.60
N SER A 65 6.92 11.09 -4.35
CA SER A 65 5.65 11.03 -3.61
C SER A 65 5.89 10.76 -2.13
N GLU A 66 4.92 11.14 -1.29
CA GLU A 66 4.91 10.82 0.14
C GLU A 66 5.02 9.31 0.41
N ALA A 67 4.27 8.49 -0.35
CA ALA A 67 4.32 7.04 -0.19
C ALA A 67 5.71 6.47 -0.49
N THR A 68 6.38 6.97 -1.53
CA THR A 68 7.75 6.59 -1.87
C THR A 68 8.72 6.98 -0.76
N TYR A 69 8.63 8.22 -0.27
CA TYR A 69 9.44 8.69 0.85
C TYR A 69 9.26 7.80 2.09
N ASN A 70 8.01 7.57 2.51
CA ASN A 70 7.71 6.79 3.70
C ASN A 70 8.25 5.35 3.64
N ALA A 71 8.18 4.70 2.46
CA ALA A 71 8.71 3.36 2.26
C ALA A 71 10.24 3.33 2.45
N PHE A 72 10.95 4.21 1.75
CA PHE A 72 12.42 4.26 1.86
C PHE A 72 12.88 4.76 3.22
N ARG A 73 12.23 5.77 3.80
CA ARG A 73 12.57 6.29 5.13
C ARG A 73 12.56 5.19 6.19
N SER A 74 11.49 4.42 6.25
CA SER A 74 11.33 3.41 7.30
C SER A 74 12.41 2.34 7.25
N GLU A 75 12.82 1.94 6.06
CA GLU A 75 13.87 0.93 5.90
C GLU A 75 15.27 1.51 6.09
N SER A 76 15.56 2.67 5.48
CA SER A 76 16.88 3.30 5.61
C SER A 76 17.18 3.68 7.05
N GLU A 77 16.20 4.20 7.79
CA GLU A 77 16.35 4.55 9.20
C GLU A 77 16.59 3.32 10.08
N ARG A 78 15.83 2.25 9.86
CA ARG A 78 16.01 0.97 10.57
C ARG A 78 17.42 0.42 10.35
N PHE A 79 17.88 0.48 9.11
CA PHE A 79 19.20 0.03 8.72
C PHE A 79 20.33 0.86 9.36
N LEU A 80 20.21 2.20 9.35
CA LEU A 80 21.15 3.09 10.04
C LEU A 80 21.23 2.77 11.54
N LEU A 81 20.08 2.71 12.21
CA LEU A 81 20.02 2.43 13.65
C LEU A 81 20.63 1.07 13.98
N TRP A 82 20.39 0.04 13.16
CA TRP A 82 21.04 -1.25 13.36
C TRP A 82 22.54 -1.18 13.13
N ALA A 83 22.99 -0.56 12.05
CA ALA A 83 24.40 -0.44 11.72
C ALA A 83 25.18 0.26 12.85
N TRP A 84 24.61 1.31 13.42
CA TRP A 84 25.24 2.10 14.46
C TRP A 84 25.08 1.50 15.86
N CYS A 85 23.84 1.22 16.30
CA CYS A 85 23.55 0.87 17.68
C CYS A 85 23.79 -0.62 18.01
N VAL A 86 23.71 -1.50 17.02
CA VAL A 86 23.84 -2.94 17.17
C VAL A 86 25.16 -3.46 16.63
N HIS A 87 25.50 -3.04 15.40
CA HIS A 87 26.67 -3.55 14.71
C HIS A 87 27.94 -2.72 14.92
N GLY A 88 27.81 -1.43 15.21
CA GLY A 88 28.91 -0.52 15.50
C GLY A 88 29.76 -0.17 14.29
N LYS A 89 29.16 -0.06 13.10
CA LYS A 89 29.85 0.25 11.85
C LYS A 89 29.10 1.29 11.02
N SER A 90 29.85 2.07 10.24
CA SER A 90 29.31 2.87 9.15
C SER A 90 28.72 1.98 8.06
N ILE A 91 27.61 2.46 7.43
CA ILE A 91 26.99 1.77 6.30
C ILE A 91 27.91 1.67 5.07
N ALA A 92 28.87 2.58 4.93
CA ALA A 92 29.86 2.54 3.87
C ALA A 92 30.88 1.37 4.04
N ALA A 93 31.15 0.98 5.29
CA ALA A 93 32.13 -0.07 5.62
C ALA A 93 31.54 -1.49 5.69
N LEU A 94 30.21 -1.64 5.52
CA LEU A 94 29.54 -2.94 5.62
C LEU A 94 29.93 -3.86 4.46
N LYS A 95 30.12 -5.13 4.78
CA LYS A 95 30.44 -6.21 3.84
C LYS A 95 29.25 -7.17 3.71
N LYS A 96 29.35 -8.12 2.78
CA LYS A 96 28.32 -9.14 2.54
C LYS A 96 27.83 -9.80 3.85
N ARG A 97 28.72 -10.28 4.71
CA ARG A 97 28.38 -10.91 6.00
C ARG A 97 27.63 -9.99 6.96
N ASP A 98 27.89 -8.69 6.88
CA ASP A 98 27.21 -7.71 7.75
C ASP A 98 25.76 -7.52 7.27
N ILE A 99 25.52 -7.53 5.96
CA ILE A 99 24.16 -7.51 5.39
C ILE A 99 23.41 -8.81 5.72
N GLU A 100 24.05 -9.97 5.68
CA GLU A 100 23.47 -11.23 6.14
C GLU A 100 23.02 -11.13 7.59
N ALA A 101 23.87 -10.61 8.48
CA ALA A 101 23.52 -10.37 9.90
C ALA A 101 22.36 -9.35 10.07
N TYR A 102 22.27 -8.33 9.19
CA TYR A 102 21.11 -7.43 9.20
C TYR A 102 19.82 -8.14 8.82
N ILE A 103 19.86 -9.01 7.82
CA ILE A 103 18.67 -9.78 7.42
C ILE A 103 18.21 -10.71 8.53
N ASP A 104 19.13 -11.42 9.20
CA ASP A 104 18.81 -12.22 10.39
C ASP A 104 18.16 -11.37 11.48
N PHE A 105 18.68 -10.18 11.73
CA PHE A 105 18.13 -9.22 12.68
C PHE A 105 16.71 -8.75 12.28
N VAL A 106 16.46 -8.47 11.01
CA VAL A 106 15.13 -8.02 10.54
C VAL A 106 14.09 -9.13 10.64
N VAL A 107 14.51 -10.37 10.42
CA VAL A 107 13.63 -11.55 10.54
C VAL A 107 13.24 -11.81 12.01
N SER A 108 14.18 -11.60 12.94
CA SER A 108 13.98 -11.84 14.37
C SER A 108 14.56 -10.70 15.22
N PRO A 109 13.94 -9.51 15.18
CA PRO A 109 14.44 -8.36 15.96
C PRO A 109 14.19 -8.54 17.47
N PRO A 110 15.01 -7.93 18.33
CA PRO A 110 14.79 -7.99 19.76
C PRO A 110 13.48 -7.29 20.15
N LYS A 111 12.81 -7.77 21.21
CA LYS A 111 11.52 -7.23 21.68
C LYS A 111 11.55 -5.73 21.94
N SER A 112 12.68 -5.18 22.38
CA SER A 112 12.87 -3.73 22.60
C SER A 112 12.75 -2.88 21.33
N TRP A 113 12.89 -3.48 20.15
CA TRP A 113 12.75 -2.83 18.84
C TRP A 113 11.35 -2.96 18.23
N ILE A 114 10.45 -3.71 18.88
CA ILE A 114 9.11 -4.01 18.36
C ILE A 114 8.06 -3.24 19.16
N GLY A 115 7.31 -2.37 18.48
CA GLY A 115 6.11 -1.72 19.03
C GLY A 115 4.86 -2.55 18.76
N THR A 116 3.83 -2.33 19.57
CA THR A 116 2.51 -2.97 19.41
C THR A 116 1.53 -2.08 18.63
N GLN A 117 1.89 -0.84 18.38
CA GLN A 117 1.07 0.11 17.62
C GLN A 117 1.93 1.07 16.80
N VAL A 118 1.34 1.58 15.71
CA VAL A 118 1.95 2.67 14.96
C VAL A 118 1.68 3.98 15.70
N CYS A 119 2.72 4.64 16.18
CA CYS A 119 2.63 5.92 16.87
C CYS A 119 3.33 7.05 16.09
N ARG A 120 3.11 8.28 16.54
CA ARG A 120 3.84 9.45 16.02
C ARG A 120 5.32 9.28 16.32
N ARG A 121 6.17 9.72 15.40
CA ARG A 121 7.63 9.63 15.53
C ARG A 121 8.17 10.63 16.58
N PHE A 122 7.61 11.82 16.54
CA PHE A 122 7.97 12.93 17.43
C PHE A 122 6.72 13.47 18.13
N THR A 123 6.91 14.01 19.32
CA THR A 123 5.93 14.75 20.09
C THR A 123 6.40 16.19 20.23
N VAL A 124 5.48 17.15 20.22
CA VAL A 124 5.82 18.57 20.37
C VAL A 124 5.77 18.94 21.85
N LYS A 125 6.84 19.54 22.36
CA LYS A 125 6.95 20.04 23.71
C LYS A 125 7.70 21.39 23.70
N ASN A 126 7.08 22.41 24.25
CA ASN A 126 7.67 23.77 24.29
C ASN A 126 8.14 24.29 22.92
N GLY A 127 7.41 24.00 21.85
CA GLY A 127 7.74 24.44 20.50
C GLY A 127 8.81 23.60 19.77
N LEU A 128 9.46 22.67 20.47
CA LEU A 128 10.42 21.72 19.88
C LEU A 128 9.79 20.33 19.76
N LYS A 129 10.31 19.54 18.83
CA LYS A 129 9.96 18.13 18.67
C LYS A 129 10.94 17.25 19.42
N GLU A 130 10.41 16.39 20.27
CA GLU A 130 11.17 15.36 20.99
C GLU A 130 10.84 13.97 20.41
N PRO A 131 11.82 13.02 20.35
CA PRO A 131 11.56 11.64 19.98
C PRO A 131 10.46 11.02 20.84
N ASN A 132 9.47 10.39 20.21
CA ASN A 132 8.42 9.71 20.95
C ASN A 132 8.97 8.43 21.59
N LYS A 133 8.89 8.33 22.92
CA LYS A 133 9.40 7.20 23.72
C LYS A 133 8.72 5.86 23.39
N GLU A 134 7.51 5.89 22.83
CA GLU A 134 6.78 4.68 22.41
C GLU A 134 7.13 4.23 20.98
N TRP A 135 7.83 5.07 20.22
CA TRP A 135 8.19 4.72 18.86
C TRP A 135 9.20 3.57 18.82
N ARG A 136 8.98 2.64 17.90
CA ARG A 136 9.89 1.51 17.65
C ARG A 136 10.09 1.34 16.14
N PRO A 137 11.28 0.85 15.70
CA PRO A 137 11.59 0.62 14.29
C PRO A 137 10.72 -0.45 13.63
N PHE A 138 10.28 -1.44 14.40
CA PHE A 138 9.37 -2.50 13.97
C PHE A 138 8.04 -2.36 14.67
N VAL A 139 6.97 -2.87 14.04
CA VAL A 139 5.62 -2.89 14.63
C VAL A 139 5.00 -4.27 14.37
N ALA A 140 4.63 -4.96 15.45
CA ALA A 140 3.83 -6.16 15.36
C ALA A 140 2.42 -5.82 14.88
N LYS A 141 1.87 -6.64 13.99
CA LYS A 141 0.53 -6.43 13.42
C LYS A 141 -0.28 -7.71 13.56
N ILE A 142 -1.54 -7.57 13.88
CA ILE A 142 -2.54 -8.62 13.71
C ILE A 142 -3.23 -8.42 12.36
N SER A 143 -3.69 -9.51 11.78
CA SER A 143 -4.42 -9.44 10.51
C SER A 143 -5.72 -8.65 10.68
N LYS A 144 -6.19 -8.05 9.59
CA LYS A 144 -7.46 -7.32 9.57
C LYS A 144 -8.64 -8.21 9.93
N ALA A 145 -8.61 -9.46 9.49
CA ALA A 145 -9.63 -10.46 9.79
C ALA A 145 -9.65 -10.78 11.29
N GLU A 146 -8.50 -11.07 11.91
CA GLU A 146 -8.40 -11.33 13.36
C GLU A 146 -8.88 -10.15 14.21
N ARG A 147 -8.48 -8.92 13.82
CA ARG A 147 -8.95 -7.71 14.50
C ARG A 147 -10.46 -7.56 14.45
N LYS A 148 -11.10 -7.82 13.30
CA LYS A 148 -12.56 -7.76 13.15
C LYS A 148 -13.25 -8.89 13.88
N GLU A 149 -12.71 -10.09 13.84
CA GLU A 149 -13.26 -11.23 14.54
C GLU A 149 -13.22 -11.03 16.06
N SER A 150 -12.13 -10.45 16.58
CA SER A 150 -12.02 -10.12 18.01
C SER A 150 -13.05 -9.06 18.44
N LEU A 151 -13.32 -8.06 17.62
CA LEU A 151 -14.34 -7.04 17.87
C LEU A 151 -15.76 -7.64 17.87
N LYS A 152 -16.03 -8.66 17.04
CA LYS A 152 -17.31 -9.37 16.98
C LYS A 152 -17.53 -10.31 18.18
N ARG A 153 -16.48 -10.88 18.77
CA ARG A 153 -16.56 -11.82 19.92
C ARG A 153 -16.87 -11.21 21.27
N ALA A 154 -17.43 -10.01 21.31
CA ALA A 154 -18.17 -9.42 22.44
C ALA A 154 -17.40 -9.00 23.70
N SER A 155 -16.13 -8.96 23.72
CA SER A 155 -15.44 -8.33 24.85
C SER A 155 -14.79 -7.01 24.49
N ARG A 156 -15.44 -6.05 23.96
CA ARG A 156 -15.04 -4.63 23.73
C ARG A 156 -13.56 -4.23 23.96
N LYS A 157 -12.66 -5.18 24.25
CA LYS A 157 -11.23 -4.99 24.31
C LYS A 157 -10.66 -5.33 22.93
N GLU A 158 -10.23 -4.32 22.23
CA GLU A 158 -9.46 -4.47 21.00
C GLU A 158 -8.23 -5.35 21.32
N VAL A 159 -8.11 -6.50 20.62
CA VAL A 159 -6.92 -7.35 20.76
C VAL A 159 -5.75 -6.53 20.25
N GLN A 160 -4.86 -6.17 21.18
CA GLN A 160 -3.62 -5.51 20.81
C GLN A 160 -2.59 -6.56 20.35
N PRO A 161 -1.81 -6.28 19.30
CA PRO A 161 -0.69 -7.14 18.93
C PRO A 161 0.27 -7.25 20.12
N ASP A 162 0.77 -8.45 20.36
CA ASP A 162 1.93 -8.64 21.24
C ASP A 162 3.21 -8.57 20.37
N THR A 163 4.34 -8.23 21.01
CA THR A 163 5.65 -8.25 20.35
C THR A 163 6.03 -9.64 19.83
N GLY A 164 5.54 -10.71 20.46
CA GLY A 164 5.66 -12.09 20.00
C GLY A 164 4.94 -12.38 18.67
N ASN A 165 3.98 -11.54 18.28
CA ASN A 165 3.26 -11.67 17.00
C ASN A 165 4.01 -11.03 15.82
N TYR A 166 5.22 -10.51 16.05
CA TYR A 166 6.01 -9.99 14.94
C TYR A 166 6.42 -11.13 14.00
N ALA A 167 6.02 -10.99 12.75
CA ALA A 167 6.42 -11.89 11.68
C ALA A 167 6.65 -11.08 10.39
N LEU A 168 7.77 -11.34 9.73
CA LEU A 168 8.10 -10.71 8.47
C LEU A 168 7.63 -11.59 7.31
N SER A 169 6.70 -11.07 6.47
CA SER A 169 6.27 -11.78 5.28
C SER A 169 7.37 -11.83 4.23
N GLN A 170 7.36 -12.83 3.36
CA GLN A 170 8.30 -12.95 2.23
C GLN A 170 8.30 -11.69 1.35
N LYS A 171 7.12 -11.13 1.09
CA LYS A 171 6.97 -9.86 0.35
C LYS A 171 7.66 -8.71 1.06
N SER A 172 7.49 -8.59 2.37
CA SER A 172 8.16 -7.53 3.15
C SER A 172 9.68 -7.72 3.16
N LEU A 173 10.16 -8.95 3.21
CA LEU A 173 11.59 -9.25 3.10
C LEU A 173 12.16 -8.86 1.73
N GLN A 174 11.41 -9.16 0.65
CA GLN A 174 11.78 -8.71 -0.70
C GLN A 174 11.83 -7.18 -0.81
N GLU A 175 10.90 -6.47 -0.13
CA GLU A 175 10.89 -5.00 -0.06
C GLU A 175 12.11 -4.46 0.70
N VAL A 176 12.53 -5.09 1.81
CA VAL A 176 13.77 -4.76 2.53
C VAL A 176 14.96 -4.82 1.58
N PHE A 177 15.18 -5.95 0.92
CA PHE A 177 16.27 -6.10 -0.04
C PHE A 177 16.21 -5.07 -1.18
N SER A 178 15.02 -4.80 -1.68
CA SER A 178 14.83 -3.87 -2.80
C SER A 178 15.13 -2.43 -2.39
N ASN A 179 14.66 -2.01 -1.21
CA ASN A 179 14.90 -0.66 -0.69
C ASN A 179 16.38 -0.44 -0.38
N LEU A 180 17.03 -1.39 0.28
CA LEU A 180 18.45 -1.30 0.60
C LEU A 180 19.32 -1.37 -0.66
N SER A 181 18.94 -2.18 -1.65
CA SER A 181 19.68 -2.23 -2.92
C SER A 181 19.62 -0.89 -3.66
N VAL A 182 18.48 -0.20 -3.63
CA VAL A 182 18.34 1.16 -4.21
C VAL A 182 19.12 2.20 -3.40
N LEU A 183 19.17 2.07 -2.08
CA LEU A 183 20.02 2.91 -1.22
C LEU A 183 21.50 2.71 -1.57
N TYR A 184 21.98 1.46 -1.61
CA TYR A 184 23.39 1.20 -1.94
C TYR A 184 23.78 1.63 -3.34
N ASN A 185 22.90 1.51 -4.34
CA ASN A 185 23.18 2.09 -5.66
C ASN A 185 23.42 3.60 -5.58
N HIS A 186 22.61 4.32 -4.78
CA HIS A 186 22.81 5.75 -4.55
C HIS A 186 24.13 6.04 -3.83
N LEU A 187 24.47 5.26 -2.79
CA LEU A 187 25.75 5.44 -2.07
C LEU A 187 26.97 5.19 -2.97
N VAL A 188 26.86 4.26 -3.93
CA VAL A 188 27.90 4.01 -4.93
C VAL A 188 27.95 5.13 -5.97
N GLU A 189 26.81 5.65 -6.43
CA GLU A 189 26.71 6.80 -7.34
C GLU A 189 27.30 8.08 -6.75
N GLU A 190 27.30 8.22 -5.41
CA GLU A 190 27.87 9.35 -4.66
C GLU A 190 29.30 9.05 -4.13
N ASP A 191 29.94 8.00 -4.62
CA ASP A 191 31.29 7.56 -4.23
C ASP A 191 31.48 7.31 -2.72
N TYR A 192 30.36 7.08 -1.99
CA TYR A 192 30.39 6.85 -0.53
C TYR A 192 30.54 5.37 -0.17
N ALA A 193 30.02 4.46 -0.96
CA ALA A 193 30.22 3.02 -0.80
C ALA A 193 30.92 2.43 -2.01
N PHE A 194 31.81 1.45 -1.77
CA PHE A 194 32.60 0.82 -2.83
C PHE A 194 31.74 -0.01 -3.80
N GLY A 195 30.62 -0.58 -3.34
CA GLY A 195 29.76 -1.41 -4.17
C GLY A 195 28.45 -1.79 -3.51
N ASN A 196 27.50 -2.30 -4.30
CA ASN A 196 26.20 -2.75 -3.79
C ASN A 196 26.29 -4.18 -3.22
N VAL A 197 26.65 -4.26 -1.94
CA VAL A 197 26.77 -5.53 -1.20
C VAL A 197 25.42 -6.24 -1.00
N VAL A 198 24.30 -5.50 -1.02
CA VAL A 198 22.93 -6.04 -0.80
C VAL A 198 22.51 -6.94 -1.95
N SER A 199 22.84 -6.57 -3.19
CA SER A 199 22.49 -7.34 -4.39
C SER A 199 23.06 -8.75 -4.39
N ALA A 200 24.29 -8.92 -3.84
CA ALA A 200 24.93 -10.22 -3.72
C ALA A 200 24.25 -11.11 -2.67
N VAL A 201 23.87 -10.52 -1.52
CA VAL A 201 23.17 -11.24 -0.44
C VAL A 201 21.78 -11.67 -0.88
N LYS A 202 21.04 -10.80 -1.59
CA LYS A 202 19.69 -11.11 -2.06
C LYS A 202 19.62 -12.41 -2.87
N LYS A 203 20.61 -12.67 -3.71
CA LYS A 203 20.65 -13.86 -4.58
C LYS A 203 20.89 -15.17 -3.81
N ALA A 204 21.51 -15.11 -2.64
CA ALA A 204 21.94 -16.26 -1.87
C ALA A 204 21.26 -16.37 -0.49
N SER A 205 20.31 -15.51 -0.18
CA SER A 205 19.68 -15.46 1.15
C SER A 205 18.82 -16.70 1.41
N PRO A 206 19.07 -17.46 2.50
CA PRO A 206 18.24 -18.60 2.86
C PRO A 206 16.84 -18.19 3.34
N HIS A 207 16.64 -16.92 3.71
CA HIS A 207 15.36 -16.39 4.16
C HIS A 207 14.41 -16.04 3.00
N LEU A 208 14.93 -15.88 1.78
CA LEU A 208 14.10 -15.64 0.60
C LEU A 208 13.63 -16.96 -0.01
N ILE A 209 12.40 -17.31 0.27
CA ILE A 209 11.71 -18.40 -0.41
C ILE A 209 11.21 -17.85 -1.75
N VAL A 210 11.77 -18.38 -2.84
CA VAL A 210 11.22 -18.13 -4.18
C VAL A 210 10.05 -19.13 -4.33
N ASP A 211 8.87 -18.70 -3.96
CA ASP A 211 7.68 -19.46 -4.27
C ASP A 211 7.42 -19.35 -5.78
N VAL A 212 7.68 -20.44 -6.48
CA VAL A 212 7.38 -20.58 -7.93
C VAL A 212 5.91 -20.93 -8.14
N SER A 213 5.21 -21.36 -7.07
CA SER A 213 3.76 -21.47 -7.09
C SER A 213 3.20 -20.05 -7.09
N ASN A 214 2.44 -19.75 -8.13
CA ASN A 214 1.81 -18.46 -8.32
C ASN A 214 1.16 -17.98 -7.02
N ASP A 215 1.60 -16.80 -6.51
CA ASP A 215 0.77 -16.03 -5.59
C ASP A 215 -0.60 -15.90 -6.26
N SER A 216 -1.57 -16.69 -5.84
CA SER A 216 -2.92 -16.66 -6.40
C SER A 216 -3.39 -15.20 -6.29
N VAL A 217 -3.68 -14.61 -7.43
CA VAL A 217 -4.16 -13.23 -7.48
C VAL A 217 -5.35 -13.14 -6.54
N LYS A 218 -5.25 -12.29 -5.52
CA LYS A 218 -6.30 -12.13 -4.52
C LYS A 218 -7.54 -11.52 -5.16
N ARG A 219 -8.47 -12.39 -5.56
CA ARG A 219 -9.73 -12.07 -6.24
C ARG A 219 -10.92 -12.62 -5.46
N LEU A 220 -12.07 -12.04 -5.65
CA LEU A 220 -13.34 -12.54 -5.13
C LEU A 220 -13.84 -13.67 -6.04
N SER A 221 -14.54 -14.64 -5.46
CA SER A 221 -15.37 -15.57 -6.23
C SER A 221 -16.59 -14.84 -6.83
N ALA A 222 -17.24 -15.44 -7.83
CA ALA A 222 -18.48 -14.91 -8.39
C ALA A 222 -19.54 -14.73 -7.28
N LEU A 223 -19.71 -15.74 -6.42
CA LEU A 223 -20.63 -15.70 -5.29
C LEU A 223 -20.34 -14.53 -4.33
N GLN A 224 -19.09 -14.33 -3.93
CA GLN A 224 -18.70 -13.23 -3.05
C GLN A 224 -18.99 -11.87 -3.69
N TRP A 225 -18.73 -11.73 -5.00
CA TRP A 225 -19.04 -10.50 -5.72
C TRP A 225 -20.55 -10.24 -5.80
N GLU A 226 -21.36 -11.24 -6.09
CA GLU A 226 -22.82 -11.13 -6.11
C GLU A 226 -23.36 -10.66 -4.76
N TYR A 227 -22.90 -11.28 -3.66
CA TYR A 227 -23.29 -10.84 -2.31
C TYR A 227 -22.91 -9.39 -2.02
N ILE A 228 -21.72 -8.93 -2.43
CA ILE A 228 -21.30 -7.53 -2.26
C ILE A 228 -22.22 -6.61 -3.07
N LEU A 229 -22.46 -6.94 -4.33
CA LEU A 229 -23.25 -6.10 -5.23
C LEU A 229 -24.70 -6.01 -4.79
N GLU A 230 -25.36 -7.15 -4.56
CA GLU A 230 -26.76 -7.22 -4.14
C GLU A 230 -27.00 -6.57 -2.79
N SER A 231 -26.22 -6.92 -1.76
CA SER A 231 -26.39 -6.33 -0.43
C SER A 231 -26.21 -4.81 -0.45
N THR A 232 -25.25 -4.32 -1.27
CA THR A 232 -25.02 -2.88 -1.39
C THR A 232 -26.14 -2.20 -2.18
N LYS A 233 -26.69 -2.86 -3.23
CA LYS A 233 -27.79 -2.34 -4.03
C LYS A 233 -29.07 -2.26 -3.21
N GLU A 234 -29.45 -3.33 -2.50
CA GLU A 234 -30.59 -3.35 -1.58
C GLU A 234 -30.49 -2.24 -0.53
N LYS A 235 -29.28 -2.07 0.04
CA LYS A 235 -29.05 -1.01 1.02
C LYS A 235 -29.12 0.39 0.42
N ALA A 236 -28.70 0.57 -0.83
CA ALA A 236 -28.84 1.84 -1.55
C ALA A 236 -30.30 2.16 -1.92
N ASP A 237 -31.13 1.14 -2.15
CA ASP A 237 -32.57 1.30 -2.37
C ASP A 237 -33.31 1.78 -1.09
N GLU A 238 -32.77 1.41 0.10
CA GLU A 238 -33.31 1.85 1.39
C GLU A 238 -32.75 3.23 1.84
N ASP A 239 -31.46 3.48 1.56
CA ASP A 239 -30.72 4.65 2.04
C ASP A 239 -29.87 5.26 0.90
N PRO A 240 -30.25 6.43 0.38
CA PRO A 240 -29.54 7.09 -0.72
C PRO A 240 -28.05 7.39 -0.45
N VAL A 241 -27.61 7.41 0.81
CA VAL A 241 -26.19 7.56 1.16
C VAL A 241 -25.37 6.39 0.60
N TRP A 242 -25.97 5.21 0.46
CA TRP A 242 -25.34 4.00 -0.06
C TRP A 242 -25.18 3.96 -1.58
N GLU A 243 -25.81 4.86 -2.31
CA GLU A 243 -25.56 5.02 -3.75
C GLU A 243 -24.08 5.30 -4.06
N ARG A 244 -23.39 6.01 -3.17
CA ARG A 244 -21.96 6.24 -3.27
C ARG A 244 -21.14 4.95 -3.06
N HIS A 245 -21.57 4.08 -2.12
CA HIS A 245 -20.93 2.77 -1.89
C HIS A 245 -21.06 1.91 -3.14
N LEU A 246 -22.27 1.81 -3.66
CA LEU A 246 -22.61 1.06 -4.86
C LEU A 246 -21.79 1.55 -6.07
N PHE A 247 -21.74 2.86 -6.30
CA PHE A 247 -20.97 3.46 -7.38
C PHE A 247 -19.47 3.18 -7.26
N ILE A 248 -18.90 3.27 -6.05
CA ILE A 248 -17.46 3.01 -5.81
C ILE A 248 -17.13 1.55 -6.13
N ILE A 249 -17.86 0.57 -5.57
CA ILE A 249 -17.54 -0.85 -5.80
C ILE A 249 -17.75 -1.25 -7.25
N ALA A 250 -18.83 -0.76 -7.90
CA ALA A 250 -19.09 -1.00 -9.31
C ALA A 250 -17.99 -0.40 -10.20
N SER A 251 -17.58 0.86 -9.95
CA SER A 251 -16.50 1.52 -10.69
C SER A 251 -15.18 0.77 -10.58
N MET A 252 -14.81 0.33 -9.38
CA MET A 252 -13.53 -0.35 -9.16
C MET A 252 -13.49 -1.72 -9.81
N LYS A 253 -14.60 -2.45 -9.86
CA LYS A 253 -14.70 -3.76 -10.52
C LYS A 253 -14.81 -3.61 -12.03
N SER A 254 -15.75 -2.81 -12.53
CA SER A 254 -16.10 -2.79 -13.96
C SER A 254 -15.16 -1.94 -14.81
N LEU A 255 -14.51 -0.94 -14.23
CA LEU A 255 -13.51 -0.08 -14.89
C LEU A 255 -12.09 -0.39 -14.43
N TYR A 256 -11.88 -1.43 -13.66
CA TYR A 256 -10.58 -1.84 -13.12
C TYR A 256 -9.81 -0.71 -12.42
N LEU A 257 -10.51 0.19 -11.73
CA LEU A 257 -9.90 1.38 -11.17
C LEU A 257 -9.16 1.08 -9.86
N ARG A 258 -8.02 1.73 -9.69
CA ARG A 258 -7.35 1.79 -8.39
C ARG A 258 -8.03 2.84 -7.52
N VAL A 259 -8.05 2.64 -6.21
CA VAL A 259 -8.61 3.64 -5.27
C VAL A 259 -8.02 5.04 -5.49
N SER A 260 -6.74 5.13 -5.86
CA SER A 260 -6.07 6.39 -6.17
C SER A 260 -6.56 7.06 -7.45
N GLU A 261 -7.23 6.36 -8.34
CA GLU A 261 -7.78 6.89 -9.59
C GLU A 261 -9.18 7.50 -9.39
N LEU A 262 -9.87 7.08 -8.32
CA LEU A 262 -11.12 7.69 -7.85
C LEU A 262 -10.90 8.80 -6.83
N SER A 263 -9.70 8.91 -6.24
CA SER A 263 -9.43 9.83 -5.15
C SER A 263 -8.95 11.19 -5.61
N PHE A 264 -9.31 12.21 -4.83
CA PHE A 264 -8.69 13.52 -4.90
C PHE A 264 -7.18 13.44 -4.61
N ARG A 265 -6.38 14.12 -5.43
CA ARG A 265 -4.93 14.33 -5.26
C ARG A 265 -4.57 15.76 -5.66
N PRO A 266 -3.49 16.35 -5.15
CA PRO A 266 -3.12 17.75 -5.44
C PRO A 266 -3.03 18.10 -6.93
N LYS A 267 -2.67 17.12 -7.78
CA LYS A 267 -2.53 17.30 -9.24
C LYS A 267 -3.70 16.75 -10.05
N TRP A 268 -4.67 16.13 -9.42
CA TRP A 268 -5.78 15.49 -10.11
C TRP A 268 -6.99 15.33 -9.19
N THR A 269 -8.11 15.86 -9.63
CA THR A 269 -9.43 15.62 -9.05
C THR A 269 -10.31 14.98 -10.10
N PRO A 270 -10.74 13.71 -9.93
CA PRO A 270 -11.67 13.09 -10.86
C PRO A 270 -12.99 13.86 -10.91
N LYS A 271 -13.52 14.07 -12.11
CA LYS A 271 -14.75 14.82 -12.39
C LYS A 271 -15.76 13.94 -13.12
N MET A 272 -17.01 14.34 -13.10
CA MET A 272 -18.05 13.68 -13.89
C MET A 272 -17.75 13.75 -15.39
N GLY A 273 -17.19 14.85 -15.88
CA GLY A 273 -16.78 15.01 -17.27
C GLY A 273 -15.56 14.19 -17.71
N ASP A 274 -14.94 13.42 -16.79
CA ASP A 274 -13.96 12.38 -17.17
C ASP A 274 -14.65 11.14 -17.75
N PHE A 275 -15.97 10.99 -17.58
CA PHE A 275 -16.83 10.15 -18.40
C PHE A 275 -17.27 10.94 -19.62
N TYR A 276 -17.08 10.38 -20.79
CA TYR A 276 -17.46 11.00 -22.05
C TYR A 276 -17.80 9.95 -23.10
N ARG A 277 -18.56 10.36 -24.09
CA ARG A 277 -18.96 9.52 -25.22
C ARG A 277 -18.13 9.89 -26.45
N GLU A 278 -17.56 8.89 -27.13
CA GLU A 278 -16.99 8.99 -28.47
C GLU A 278 -17.73 8.01 -29.36
N ASP A 279 -18.33 8.49 -30.42
CA ASP A 279 -19.22 7.74 -31.28
C ASP A 279 -20.36 7.08 -30.48
N GLU A 280 -20.42 5.76 -30.45
CA GLU A 280 -21.42 5.01 -29.71
C GLU A 280 -20.89 4.53 -28.32
N ASP A 281 -19.62 4.65 -28.05
CA ASP A 281 -18.94 4.09 -26.90
C ASP A 281 -18.72 5.12 -25.78
N TRP A 282 -18.87 4.64 -24.55
CA TRP A 282 -18.54 5.42 -23.37
C TRP A 282 -17.13 5.11 -22.87
N TRP A 283 -16.44 6.15 -22.45
CA TRP A 283 -15.06 6.12 -21.98
C TRP A 283 -14.92 6.85 -20.65
N PHE A 284 -13.91 6.42 -19.87
CA PHE A 284 -13.49 7.11 -18.66
C PHE A 284 -12.00 7.44 -18.72
N THR A 285 -11.64 8.69 -18.46
CA THR A 285 -10.25 9.10 -18.33
C THR A 285 -9.75 8.84 -16.92
N ALA A 286 -8.92 7.83 -16.73
CA ALA A 286 -8.26 7.54 -15.47
C ALA A 286 -6.85 8.13 -15.42
N PHE A 287 -6.45 8.66 -14.26
CA PHE A 287 -5.13 9.21 -14.03
C PHE A 287 -4.35 8.33 -13.04
N GLY A 288 -3.45 7.51 -13.57
CA GLY A 288 -2.78 6.44 -12.85
C GLY A 288 -1.44 6.81 -12.20
N LYS A 289 -0.72 5.77 -11.77
CA LYS A 289 0.62 5.86 -11.21
C LYS A 289 1.59 6.45 -12.24
N GLY A 290 2.49 7.34 -11.80
CA GLY A 290 3.50 7.96 -12.67
C GLY A 290 2.94 9.10 -13.54
N ASN A 291 1.83 9.72 -13.13
CA ASN A 291 1.19 10.82 -13.86
C ASN A 291 0.73 10.45 -15.29
N LYS A 292 0.39 9.20 -15.52
CA LYS A 292 -0.08 8.72 -16.81
C LYS A 292 -1.60 8.72 -16.87
N LYS A 293 -2.14 9.39 -17.88
CA LYS A 293 -3.56 9.28 -18.26
C LYS A 293 -3.77 8.02 -19.09
N ARG A 294 -4.89 7.34 -18.87
CA ARG A 294 -5.36 6.26 -19.73
C ARG A 294 -6.86 6.40 -19.98
N LYS A 295 -7.29 5.95 -21.12
CA LYS A 295 -8.67 5.81 -21.52
C LYS A 295 -9.12 4.40 -21.10
N VAL A 296 -10.27 4.29 -20.46
CA VAL A 296 -10.85 3.02 -20.00
C VAL A 296 -12.22 2.88 -20.66
N SER A 297 -12.49 1.73 -21.27
CA SER A 297 -13.80 1.44 -21.85
C SER A 297 -14.84 1.27 -20.74
N VAL A 298 -16.03 1.83 -20.93
CA VAL A 298 -17.12 1.79 -19.96
C VAL A 298 -18.18 0.79 -20.42
N PRO A 299 -18.42 -0.30 -19.69
CA PRO A 299 -19.48 -1.25 -20.03
C PRO A 299 -20.86 -0.59 -20.00
N VAL A 300 -21.74 -0.98 -20.91
CA VAL A 300 -23.11 -0.44 -20.98
C VAL A 300 -23.85 -0.64 -19.64
N ASP A 301 -23.72 -1.81 -19.04
CA ASP A 301 -24.36 -2.14 -17.76
C ASP A 301 -23.89 -1.24 -16.60
N PHE A 302 -22.66 -0.72 -16.68
CA PHE A 302 -22.14 0.21 -15.68
C PHE A 302 -22.85 1.57 -15.71
N LEU A 303 -23.42 1.98 -16.85
CA LEU A 303 -24.11 3.26 -17.00
C LEU A 303 -25.34 3.38 -16.10
N GLU A 304 -25.96 2.27 -15.70
CA GLU A 304 -27.05 2.27 -14.70
C GLU A 304 -26.54 2.78 -13.36
N TYR A 305 -25.41 2.24 -12.86
CA TYR A 305 -24.82 2.67 -11.58
C TYR A 305 -24.36 4.13 -11.61
N LEU A 306 -23.87 4.58 -12.76
CA LEU A 306 -23.52 5.99 -12.94
C LEU A 306 -24.74 6.90 -12.89
N ARG A 307 -25.86 6.54 -13.54
CA ARG A 307 -27.13 7.29 -13.51
C ARG A 307 -27.70 7.34 -12.08
N ARG A 308 -27.78 6.20 -11.40
CA ARG A 308 -28.29 6.11 -10.02
C ARG A 308 -27.52 7.03 -9.09
N TYR A 309 -26.17 6.95 -9.12
CA TYR A 309 -25.32 7.80 -8.30
C TYR A 309 -25.49 9.29 -8.64
N ARG A 310 -25.63 9.64 -9.90
CA ARG A 310 -25.89 11.02 -10.32
C ARG A 310 -27.25 11.53 -9.80
N GLN A 311 -28.30 10.74 -9.95
CA GLN A 311 -29.63 11.06 -9.45
C GLN A 311 -29.65 11.27 -7.93
N SER A 312 -28.95 10.43 -7.15
CA SER A 312 -28.82 10.62 -5.69
C SER A 312 -28.14 11.95 -5.31
N ARG A 313 -27.48 12.59 -6.26
CA ARG A 313 -26.84 13.91 -6.11
C ARG A 313 -27.64 15.05 -6.73
N GLY A 314 -28.82 14.79 -7.24
CA GLY A 314 -29.61 15.80 -7.97
C GLY A 314 -29.03 16.17 -9.34
N LEU A 315 -28.26 15.29 -9.96
CA LEU A 315 -27.71 15.46 -11.30
C LEU A 315 -28.46 14.55 -12.29
N ASP A 316 -29.03 15.15 -13.32
CA ASP A 316 -29.79 14.40 -14.31
C ASP A 316 -28.92 13.72 -15.37
N GLY A 317 -29.44 12.61 -15.91
CA GLY A 317 -28.87 11.90 -17.05
C GLY A 317 -27.45 11.36 -16.85
N LEU A 318 -26.74 11.21 -17.95
CA LEU A 318 -25.32 10.88 -17.99
C LEU A 318 -24.47 12.15 -18.05
N PRO A 319 -23.17 12.09 -17.68
CA PRO A 319 -22.32 13.26 -17.67
C PRO A 319 -22.23 13.96 -19.02
N ALA A 320 -22.24 15.30 -18.99
CA ALA A 320 -21.95 16.11 -20.15
C ALA A 320 -20.43 16.25 -20.36
N VAL A 321 -20.03 16.49 -21.60
CA VAL A 321 -18.62 16.77 -21.94
C VAL A 321 -18.14 17.98 -21.17
N GLY A 322 -17.03 17.83 -20.45
CA GLY A 322 -16.44 18.93 -19.67
C GLY A 322 -17.15 19.24 -18.33
N GLU A 323 -18.10 18.43 -17.90
CA GLU A 323 -18.76 18.62 -16.61
C GLU A 323 -17.75 18.66 -15.46
N SER A 324 -17.71 19.78 -14.73
CA SER A 324 -16.68 20.07 -13.71
C SER A 324 -17.00 19.54 -12.32
N SER A 325 -18.20 19.00 -12.10
CA SER A 325 -18.60 18.46 -10.80
C SER A 325 -17.69 17.32 -10.36
N PRO A 326 -17.27 17.24 -9.08
CA PRO A 326 -16.41 16.16 -8.59
C PRO A 326 -17.05 14.80 -8.83
N LEU A 327 -16.26 13.81 -9.26
CA LEU A 327 -16.74 12.44 -9.49
C LEU A 327 -17.31 11.86 -8.19
N LEU A 328 -16.55 11.92 -7.10
CA LEU A 328 -17.02 11.57 -5.78
C LEU A 328 -17.24 12.83 -4.96
N HIS A 329 -18.50 13.08 -4.58
CA HIS A 329 -18.83 14.26 -3.79
C HIS A 329 -18.16 14.20 -2.42
N PRO A 330 -17.47 15.28 -2.00
CA PRO A 330 -16.80 15.32 -0.70
C PRO A 330 -17.85 15.30 0.44
N ILE A 331 -17.51 14.59 1.52
CA ILE A 331 -18.34 14.57 2.73
C ILE A 331 -18.26 15.93 3.45
N ARG A 332 -17.12 16.61 3.34
CA ARG A 332 -16.90 17.96 3.91
C ARG A 332 -16.79 18.98 2.79
N LYS A 333 -17.53 20.09 2.91
CA LYS A 333 -17.70 21.12 1.87
C LYS A 333 -16.39 21.73 1.32
N HIS A 334 -15.29 21.66 2.06
CA HIS A 334 -14.03 22.30 1.67
C HIS A 334 -13.08 21.42 0.85
N ASN A 335 -13.40 20.14 0.63
CA ASN A 335 -12.55 19.25 -0.13
C ASN A 335 -13.07 19.11 -1.57
N PRO A 336 -12.19 19.14 -2.58
CA PRO A 336 -12.59 18.98 -3.99
C PRO A 336 -12.97 17.55 -4.37
N GLY A 337 -12.88 16.58 -3.45
CA GLY A 337 -13.21 15.17 -3.64
C GLY A 337 -12.87 14.33 -2.42
N LEU A 338 -13.01 13.02 -2.51
CA LEU A 338 -12.66 12.07 -1.44
C LEU A 338 -11.19 11.66 -1.50
N GLN A 339 -10.59 11.50 -0.32
CA GLN A 339 -9.26 10.90 -0.19
C GLN A 339 -9.33 9.37 -0.35
N ALA A 340 -8.23 8.76 -0.79
CA ALA A 340 -8.12 7.31 -1.00
C ALA A 340 -8.48 6.49 0.26
N ARG A 341 -8.10 6.97 1.44
CA ARG A 341 -8.44 6.33 2.72
C ARG A 341 -9.95 6.30 2.97
N THR A 342 -10.64 7.40 2.68
CA THR A 342 -12.09 7.50 2.85
C THR A 342 -12.82 6.57 1.87
N ILE A 343 -12.37 6.53 0.60
CA ILE A 343 -12.93 5.61 -0.40
C ILE A 343 -12.73 4.15 0.02
N ALA A 344 -11.56 3.81 0.55
CA ALA A 344 -11.29 2.46 1.04
C ALA A 344 -12.16 2.09 2.27
N MET A 345 -12.48 3.06 3.14
CA MET A 345 -13.41 2.84 4.26
C MET A 345 -14.83 2.60 3.77
N ILE A 346 -15.33 3.40 2.83
CA ILE A 346 -16.66 3.24 2.21
C ILE A 346 -16.77 1.85 1.54
N ALA A 347 -15.78 1.46 0.74
CA ALA A 347 -15.78 0.12 0.14
C ALA A 347 -15.74 -1.01 1.20
N GLN A 348 -15.06 -0.76 2.34
CA GLN A 348 -15.02 -1.73 3.43
C GLN A 348 -16.39 -1.92 4.10
N GLU A 349 -17.18 -0.87 4.22
CA GLU A 349 -18.56 -0.95 4.75
C GLU A 349 -19.44 -1.87 3.87
N ALA A 350 -19.27 -1.80 2.54
CA ALA A 350 -19.95 -2.72 1.62
C ALA A 350 -19.48 -4.18 1.79
N PHE A 351 -18.18 -4.42 2.00
CA PHE A 351 -17.67 -5.78 2.27
C PHE A 351 -18.17 -6.33 3.61
N ASP A 352 -18.26 -5.47 4.62
CA ASP A 352 -18.74 -5.87 5.94
C ASP A 352 -20.22 -6.23 5.91
N LEU A 353 -21.04 -5.44 5.20
CA LEU A 353 -22.46 -5.73 4.97
C LEU A 353 -22.66 -7.08 4.29
N ALA A 354 -21.93 -7.32 3.20
CA ALA A 354 -21.99 -8.60 2.48
C ALA A 354 -21.49 -9.79 3.33
N SER A 355 -20.41 -9.60 4.10
CA SER A 355 -19.90 -10.62 5.02
C SER A 355 -20.93 -11.01 6.09
N ASP A 356 -21.67 -10.04 6.63
CA ASP A 356 -22.71 -10.30 7.63
C ASP A 356 -23.89 -11.07 7.02
N ARG A 357 -24.28 -10.73 5.77
CA ARG A 357 -25.32 -11.48 5.04
C ARG A 357 -24.88 -12.90 4.72
N MET A 358 -23.69 -13.09 4.13
CA MET A 358 -23.13 -14.42 3.84
C MET A 358 -23.04 -15.30 5.08
N SER A 359 -22.66 -14.70 6.22
CA SER A 359 -22.58 -15.44 7.49
C SER A 359 -23.94 -15.92 7.97
N LYS A 360 -25.01 -15.11 7.79
CA LYS A 360 -26.39 -15.47 8.12
C LYS A 360 -26.91 -16.57 7.20
N ASP A 361 -26.55 -16.53 5.94
CA ASP A 361 -26.94 -17.50 4.92
C ASP A 361 -26.12 -18.81 4.97
N GLY A 362 -25.19 -18.92 5.93
CA GLY A 362 -24.40 -20.13 6.17
C GLY A 362 -23.04 -20.20 5.49
N PHE A 363 -22.67 -19.25 4.63
CA PHE A 363 -21.39 -19.19 3.91
C PHE A 363 -20.28 -18.56 4.77
N ARG A 364 -19.99 -19.17 5.93
CA ARG A 364 -19.11 -18.60 6.96
C ARG A 364 -17.64 -18.44 6.49
N ASP A 365 -17.14 -19.36 5.68
CA ASP A 365 -15.75 -19.30 5.22
C ASP A 365 -15.57 -18.22 4.16
N ASP A 366 -16.49 -18.12 3.20
CA ASP A 366 -16.52 -17.02 2.24
C ASP A 366 -16.68 -15.64 2.92
N ALA A 367 -17.55 -15.56 3.92
CA ALA A 367 -17.74 -14.35 4.72
C ALA A 367 -16.43 -13.90 5.42
N LYS A 368 -15.62 -14.84 5.94
CA LYS A 368 -14.30 -14.51 6.53
C LYS A 368 -13.34 -13.92 5.50
N ILE A 369 -13.37 -14.40 4.26
CA ILE A 369 -12.55 -13.87 3.17
C ILE A 369 -12.90 -12.40 2.92
N LEU A 370 -14.20 -12.05 2.93
CA LEU A 370 -14.65 -10.67 2.75
C LEU A 370 -14.11 -9.71 3.83
N LEU A 371 -13.93 -10.17 5.06
CA LEU A 371 -13.33 -9.36 6.13
C LEU A 371 -11.87 -8.96 5.84
N ALA A 372 -11.13 -9.81 5.09
CA ALA A 372 -9.75 -9.56 4.70
C ALA A 372 -9.64 -8.79 3.37
N THR A 373 -10.75 -8.66 2.62
CA THR A 373 -10.79 -8.05 1.29
C THR A 373 -10.37 -6.57 1.33
N SER A 374 -9.68 -6.15 0.29
CA SER A 374 -9.31 -4.75 0.06
C SER A 374 -9.84 -4.28 -1.29
N THR A 375 -9.87 -2.97 -1.49
CA THR A 375 -10.31 -2.37 -2.76
C THR A 375 -9.57 -2.90 -3.99
N HIS A 376 -8.32 -3.34 -3.82
CA HIS A 376 -7.53 -3.88 -4.94
C HIS A 376 -8.08 -5.21 -5.47
N TRP A 377 -8.74 -6.01 -4.61
CA TRP A 377 -9.38 -7.24 -5.02
C TRP A 377 -10.51 -7.01 -6.05
N LEU A 378 -11.25 -5.90 -5.93
CA LEU A 378 -12.30 -5.56 -6.90
C LEU A 378 -11.75 -5.44 -8.32
N ARG A 379 -10.62 -4.74 -8.47
CA ARG A 379 -9.94 -4.60 -9.76
C ARG A 379 -9.47 -5.96 -10.29
N HIS A 380 -8.86 -6.79 -9.43
CA HIS A 380 -8.41 -8.12 -9.83
C HIS A 380 -9.60 -9.03 -10.18
N THR A 381 -10.70 -8.93 -9.44
CA THR A 381 -11.93 -9.66 -9.73
C THR A 381 -12.48 -9.31 -11.10
N GLY A 382 -12.62 -8.02 -11.41
CA GLY A 382 -13.07 -7.59 -12.73
C GLY A 382 -12.17 -8.11 -13.85
N ALA A 383 -10.87 -7.87 -13.75
CA ALA A 383 -9.92 -8.32 -14.76
C ALA A 383 -9.88 -9.84 -14.94
N SER A 384 -9.97 -10.63 -13.84
CA SER A 384 -9.99 -12.09 -13.90
C SER A 384 -11.29 -12.65 -14.49
N MET A 385 -12.42 -11.98 -14.29
CA MET A 385 -13.70 -12.40 -14.89
C MET A 385 -13.74 -12.09 -16.40
N ASP A 386 -13.07 -11.03 -16.81
CA ASP A 386 -13.15 -10.55 -18.19
C ASP A 386 -12.02 -11.10 -19.08
N VAL A 387 -10.98 -11.72 -18.52
CA VAL A 387 -9.81 -12.22 -19.27
C VAL A 387 -10.17 -13.29 -20.31
N GLU A 388 -11.22 -14.07 -20.07
CA GLU A 388 -11.67 -15.12 -20.97
C GLU A 388 -12.51 -14.58 -22.14
N SER A 389 -13.18 -13.44 -21.94
CA SER A 389 -14.14 -12.85 -22.90
C SER A 389 -13.57 -11.65 -23.67
N ARG A 390 -12.47 -11.04 -23.19
CA ARG A 390 -11.86 -9.86 -23.78
C ARG A 390 -10.48 -10.14 -24.36
N ALA A 391 -10.15 -9.50 -25.48
CA ALA A 391 -8.78 -9.58 -25.99
C ALA A 391 -7.78 -9.05 -24.93
N LEU A 392 -6.73 -9.81 -24.67
CA LEU A 392 -5.73 -9.49 -23.64
C LEU A 392 -5.07 -8.12 -23.83
N LYS A 393 -4.94 -7.68 -25.10
CA LYS A 393 -4.42 -6.35 -25.48
C LYS A 393 -5.33 -5.24 -24.95
N ASP A 394 -6.64 -5.37 -25.12
CA ASP A 394 -7.63 -4.36 -24.73
C ASP A 394 -7.78 -4.32 -23.21
N LEU A 395 -7.84 -5.48 -22.58
CA LEU A 395 -7.82 -5.59 -21.11
C LEU A 395 -6.55 -4.96 -20.52
N SER A 396 -5.38 -5.21 -21.12
CA SER A 396 -4.10 -4.63 -20.68
C SER A 396 -4.10 -3.10 -20.81
N ALA A 397 -4.68 -2.55 -21.90
CA ALA A 397 -4.82 -1.12 -22.10
C ALA A 397 -5.71 -0.48 -21.03
N ASP A 398 -6.89 -1.06 -20.77
CA ASP A 398 -7.81 -0.60 -19.74
C ASP A 398 -7.21 -0.72 -18.32
N LEU A 399 -6.44 -1.76 -18.03
CA LEU A 399 -5.68 -1.91 -16.79
C LEU A 399 -4.54 -0.90 -16.68
N GLY A 400 -4.03 -0.36 -17.80
CA GLY A 400 -2.87 0.53 -17.82
C GLY A 400 -1.58 -0.17 -17.45
N HIS A 401 -1.41 -1.42 -17.88
CA HIS A 401 -0.15 -2.14 -17.75
C HIS A 401 0.81 -1.72 -18.86
N GLY A 402 2.03 -1.39 -18.50
CA GLY A 402 3.04 -0.94 -19.47
C GLY A 402 3.59 -2.07 -20.37
N LYS A 403 3.32 -3.31 -20.01
CA LYS A 403 3.74 -4.53 -20.74
C LYS A 403 2.60 -5.54 -20.72
N LEU A 404 2.31 -6.13 -21.87
CA LEU A 404 1.29 -7.18 -22.00
C LEU A 404 1.60 -8.39 -21.11
N SER A 405 2.89 -8.73 -20.96
CA SER A 405 3.36 -9.80 -20.09
C SER A 405 2.99 -9.61 -18.60
N THR A 406 2.67 -8.39 -18.16
CA THR A 406 2.17 -8.17 -16.80
C THR A 406 0.74 -8.66 -16.65
N THR A 407 -0.12 -8.35 -17.64
CA THR A 407 -1.51 -8.82 -17.65
C THR A 407 -1.57 -10.34 -17.80
N ASP A 408 -0.75 -10.88 -18.70
CA ASP A 408 -0.59 -12.32 -18.90
C ASP A 408 -0.22 -13.03 -17.59
N LYS A 409 0.84 -12.60 -16.93
CA LYS A 409 1.28 -13.16 -15.65
C LYS A 409 0.29 -13.01 -14.50
N GLU A 410 -0.46 -11.91 -14.47
CA GLU A 410 -1.41 -11.66 -13.38
C GLU A 410 -2.75 -12.36 -13.57
N TYR A 411 -3.24 -12.52 -14.80
CA TYR A 411 -4.62 -12.95 -15.04
C TYR A 411 -4.76 -14.19 -15.93
N VAL A 412 -3.79 -14.47 -16.82
CA VAL A 412 -3.79 -15.68 -17.64
C VAL A 412 -3.06 -16.79 -16.87
N HIS A 413 -3.69 -17.29 -15.84
CA HIS A 413 -3.22 -18.48 -15.15
C HIS A 413 -4.17 -19.63 -15.48
N ALA A 414 -3.59 -20.80 -15.79
CA ALA A 414 -4.36 -22.03 -15.75
C ALA A 414 -5.03 -22.11 -14.38
N ASP A 415 -6.36 -22.19 -14.35
CA ASP A 415 -7.09 -22.43 -13.12
C ASP A 415 -6.46 -23.64 -12.46
N ASP A 416 -6.10 -23.58 -11.18
CA ASP A 416 -5.51 -24.70 -10.46
C ASP A 416 -6.41 -25.94 -10.53
N LYS A 417 -7.73 -25.75 -10.70
CA LYS A 417 -8.69 -26.83 -10.97
C LYS A 417 -8.49 -27.47 -12.33
N GLU A 418 -8.27 -26.69 -13.39
CA GLU A 418 -7.99 -27.18 -14.74
C GLU A 418 -6.62 -27.85 -14.79
N ARG A 419 -5.61 -27.25 -14.13
CA ARG A 419 -4.28 -27.82 -13.98
C ARG A 419 -4.30 -29.13 -13.19
N ALA A 420 -5.08 -29.23 -12.12
CA ALA A 420 -5.29 -30.46 -11.36
C ALA A 420 -6.07 -31.50 -12.18
N ALA A 421 -7.07 -31.08 -12.95
CA ALA A 421 -7.81 -31.96 -13.86
C ALA A 421 -6.90 -32.53 -14.96
N SER A 422 -6.09 -31.69 -15.58
CA SER A 422 -5.07 -32.10 -16.55
C SER A 422 -4.03 -33.05 -15.93
N GLY A 423 -3.64 -32.77 -14.67
CA GLY A 423 -2.72 -33.64 -13.92
C GLY A 423 -3.25 -35.03 -13.64
N ARG A 424 -4.57 -35.19 -13.44
CA ARG A 424 -5.22 -36.49 -13.19
C ARG A 424 -5.17 -37.48 -14.38
N THR A 425 -5.01 -36.96 -15.58
CA THR A 425 -4.94 -37.76 -16.81
C THR A 425 -3.52 -38.21 -17.16
N ARG A 426 -2.51 -37.81 -16.39
CA ARG A 426 -1.14 -38.29 -16.58
C ARG A 426 -1.03 -39.77 -16.23
N ARG A 427 -0.33 -40.51 -17.09
CA ARG A 427 0.06 -41.87 -16.82
C ARG A 427 1.40 -41.90 -16.09
N VAL A 428 1.56 -42.79 -15.13
CA VAL A 428 2.81 -43.10 -14.42
C VAL A 428 3.70 -43.93 -15.31
#